data_580d4853b61c58e80f81d3d87b17419a
#
_entry.id   580d4853b61c58e80f81d3d87b17419a
#
_cell.length_a   1.000
_cell.length_b   1.000
_cell.length_c   1.000
_cell.angle_alpha   90.00
_cell.angle_beta   90.00
_cell.angle_gamma   90.00
#
_symmetry.space_group_name_H-M   'P 1'
#
loop_
_entity.id
_entity.type
_entity.pdbx_description
1 polymer ?
#
loop_
_entity_poly.entity_id
_entity_poly.type
_entity_poly.pdbx_seq_one_letter_code
_entity_poly.pdbx_strand_id
1 'polypeptide(L)'
;MTTPVSDKMPVFDVHGSCRAATTAMTLDPVRQKLCLQDEGSARAEVAKKWSSFPAVDRTRCAAEAQLDGLPSYVDLLECLTLAREAKAEDDQ
;
A
#
# COMPACT_ATOMS: atom_id res chain seq x y z
N MET A 1 -1.13 21.49 -17.00
CA MET A 1 -1.66 20.13 -16.98
C MET A 1 -1.35 19.47 -15.65
N THR A 2 -2.39 19.04 -14.93
CA THR A 2 -2.20 18.38 -13.65
C THR A 2 -1.82 16.93 -13.91
N THR A 3 -0.70 16.50 -13.36
CA THR A 3 -0.31 15.09 -13.41
C THR A 3 -1.28 14.29 -12.54
N PRO A 4 -1.97 13.27 -13.09
CA PRO A 4 -2.83 12.44 -12.26
C PRO A 4 -2.05 11.83 -11.10
N VAL A 5 -2.68 11.73 -9.93
CA VAL A 5 -2.07 11.11 -8.75
C VAL A 5 -1.58 9.71 -9.07
N SER A 6 -2.30 9.01 -9.97
CA SER A 6 -1.96 7.65 -10.37
C SER A 6 -0.64 7.52 -11.15
N ASP A 7 -0.10 8.63 -11.67
CA ASP A 7 1.18 8.59 -12.40
C ASP A 7 2.37 8.45 -11.45
N LYS A 8 2.20 8.87 -10.21
CA LYS A 8 3.26 8.80 -9.21
C LYS A 8 2.83 7.90 -8.07
N MET A 9 3.75 7.06 -7.63
CA MET A 9 3.52 6.24 -6.47
C MET A 9 3.37 7.15 -5.24
N PRO A 10 2.33 6.92 -4.40
CA PRO A 10 2.15 7.74 -3.21
C PRO A 10 3.26 7.52 -2.19
N VAL A 11 3.54 8.55 -1.38
CA VAL A 11 4.50 8.45 -0.28
C VAL A 11 3.70 8.38 1.01
N PHE A 12 3.79 7.25 1.71
CA PHE A 12 3.09 7.00 2.96
C PHE A 12 4.04 7.12 4.15
N ASP A 13 3.57 7.76 5.22
CA ASP A 13 4.28 7.75 6.50
C ASP A 13 3.89 6.48 7.27
N VAL A 14 4.69 5.43 7.06
CA VAL A 14 4.40 4.12 7.66
C VAL A 14 4.91 4.01 9.10
N HIS A 15 5.74 4.94 9.56
CA HIS A 15 6.21 4.93 10.95
C HIS A 15 5.04 5.12 11.91
N GLY A 16 4.15 6.07 11.61
CA GLY A 16 2.96 6.28 12.41
C GLY A 16 2.04 5.08 12.40
N SER A 17 1.85 4.47 11.22
CA SER A 17 0.99 3.29 11.07
C SER A 17 1.54 2.10 11.86
N CYS A 18 2.85 1.84 11.76
CA CYS A 18 3.48 0.74 12.48
C CYS A 18 3.48 0.97 13.98
N ARG A 19 3.65 2.22 14.42
CA ARG A 19 3.57 2.54 15.84
C ARG A 19 2.16 2.30 16.37
N ALA A 20 1.14 2.76 15.64
CA ALA A 20 -0.25 2.58 16.04
C ALA A 20 -0.63 1.11 16.14
N ALA A 21 -0.15 0.29 15.19
CA ALA A 21 -0.44 -1.14 15.18
C ALA A 21 0.15 -1.87 16.39
N THR A 22 1.30 -1.39 16.90
CA THR A 22 1.98 -2.06 18.02
C THR A 22 1.56 -1.54 19.40
N THR A 23 1.13 -0.27 19.50
CA THR A 23 0.74 0.32 20.79
C THR A 23 -0.59 -0.21 21.31
N ALA A 24 -1.42 -0.81 20.44
CA ALA A 24 -2.69 -1.38 20.87
C ALA A 24 -2.52 -2.58 21.81
N MET A 25 -1.37 -3.22 21.80
CA MET A 25 -1.11 -4.41 22.61
C MET A 25 0.02 -4.18 23.62
N THR A 26 1.21 -3.95 23.16
CA THR A 26 2.37 -3.62 23.96
C THR A 26 3.38 -2.94 23.07
N LEU A 27 4.16 -2.02 23.63
CA LEU A 27 5.27 -1.41 22.90
C LEU A 27 6.34 -2.49 22.68
N ASP A 28 6.33 -3.11 21.52
CA ASP A 28 7.28 -4.15 21.16
C ASP A 28 8.16 -3.63 20.01
N PRO A 29 9.42 -3.25 20.30
CA PRO A 29 10.33 -2.75 19.26
C PRO A 29 10.58 -3.75 18.14
N VAL A 30 10.53 -5.05 18.43
CA VAL A 30 10.73 -6.08 17.42
C VAL A 30 9.58 -6.09 16.43
N ARG A 31 8.34 -6.02 16.93
CA ARG A 31 7.16 -5.98 16.08
C ARG A 31 7.11 -4.71 15.24
N GLN A 32 7.49 -3.59 15.83
CA GLN A 32 7.55 -2.33 15.10
C GLN A 32 8.57 -2.41 13.97
N LYS A 33 9.74 -2.99 14.24
CA LYS A 33 10.77 -3.18 13.24
C LYS A 33 10.30 -4.09 12.11
N LEU A 34 9.62 -5.19 12.45
CA LEU A 34 9.07 -6.12 11.47
C LEU A 34 8.02 -5.43 10.59
N CYS A 35 7.15 -4.60 11.21
CA CYS A 35 6.17 -3.83 10.48
C CYS A 35 6.85 -2.91 9.46
N LEU A 36 7.88 -2.20 9.88
CA LEU A 36 8.61 -1.30 8.99
C LEU A 36 9.31 -2.05 7.86
N GLN A 37 9.83 -3.25 8.13
CA GLN A 37 10.44 -4.09 7.11
C GLN A 37 9.40 -4.57 6.09
N ASP A 38 8.24 -5.00 6.57
CA ASP A 38 7.15 -5.44 5.70
C ASP A 38 6.65 -4.30 4.83
N GLU A 39 6.51 -3.11 5.42
CA GLU A 39 6.09 -1.93 4.67
C GLU A 39 7.13 -1.55 3.61
N GLY A 40 8.41 -1.63 3.96
CA GLY A 40 9.50 -1.35 3.02
C GLY A 40 9.53 -2.33 1.87
N SER A 41 9.32 -3.62 2.15
CA SER A 41 9.26 -4.64 1.11
C SER A 41 8.06 -4.44 0.19
N ALA A 42 6.90 -4.14 0.76
CA ALA A 42 5.70 -3.88 -0.01
C ALA A 42 5.87 -2.63 -0.89
N ARG A 43 6.48 -1.58 -0.33
CA ARG A 43 6.76 -0.37 -1.09
C ARG A 43 7.63 -0.66 -2.30
N ALA A 44 8.68 -1.46 -2.11
CA ALA A 44 9.59 -1.82 -3.20
C ALA A 44 8.85 -2.61 -4.30
N GLU A 45 7.97 -3.54 -3.92
CA GLU A 45 7.18 -4.30 -4.87
C GLU A 45 6.21 -3.41 -5.65
N VAL A 46 5.52 -2.50 -4.95
CA VAL A 46 4.60 -1.57 -5.60
C VAL A 46 5.37 -0.68 -6.58
N ALA A 47 6.52 -0.15 -6.16
CA ALA A 47 7.34 0.72 -7.01
C ALA A 47 7.76 0.00 -8.29
N LYS A 48 8.17 -1.24 -8.15
CA LYS A 48 8.63 -2.08 -9.27
C LYS A 48 7.54 -2.30 -10.31
N LYS A 49 6.29 -2.41 -9.87
CA LYS A 49 5.16 -2.76 -10.72
C LYS A 49 4.18 -1.61 -10.95
N TRP A 50 4.47 -0.43 -10.40
CA TRP A 50 3.50 0.67 -10.37
C TRP A 50 2.91 0.99 -11.73
N SER A 51 3.75 1.16 -12.73
CA SER A 51 3.29 1.54 -14.08
C SER A 51 2.53 0.41 -14.78
N SER A 52 2.66 -0.84 -14.32
CA SER A 52 1.96 -1.97 -14.93
C SER A 52 0.52 -2.11 -14.43
N PHE A 53 0.16 -1.44 -13.33
CA PHE A 53 -1.21 -1.46 -12.84
C PHE A 53 -2.04 -0.41 -13.57
N PRO A 54 -3.33 -0.69 -13.87
CA PRO A 54 -4.19 0.30 -14.52
C PRO A 54 -4.35 1.54 -13.63
N ALA A 55 -4.46 2.71 -14.28
CA ALA A 55 -4.55 3.99 -13.57
C ALA A 55 -5.73 4.04 -12.60
N VAL A 56 -6.88 3.48 -12.99
CA VAL A 56 -8.06 3.46 -12.13
C VAL A 56 -7.82 2.66 -10.85
N ASP A 57 -7.10 1.54 -10.97
CA ASP A 57 -6.78 0.72 -9.81
C ASP A 57 -5.75 1.42 -8.92
N ARG A 58 -4.75 2.07 -9.51
CA ARG A 58 -3.76 2.81 -8.73
C ARG A 58 -4.41 3.91 -7.88
N THR A 59 -5.30 4.68 -8.50
CA THR A 59 -6.00 5.76 -7.80
C THR A 59 -6.90 5.23 -6.69
N ARG A 60 -7.69 4.21 -7.00
CA ARG A 60 -8.63 3.62 -6.03
C ARG A 60 -7.89 2.96 -4.87
N CYS A 61 -6.89 2.14 -5.18
CA CYS A 61 -6.15 1.42 -4.14
C CYS A 61 -5.34 2.36 -3.26
N ALA A 62 -4.76 3.43 -3.84
CA ALA A 62 -4.06 4.43 -3.05
C ALA A 62 -5.00 5.12 -2.06
N ALA A 63 -6.23 5.43 -2.48
CA ALA A 63 -7.23 6.03 -1.60
C ALA A 63 -7.65 5.06 -0.50
N GLU A 64 -7.93 3.80 -0.85
CA GLU A 64 -8.34 2.78 0.11
C GLU A 64 -7.26 2.50 1.15
N ALA A 65 -6.00 2.51 0.75
CA ALA A 65 -4.88 2.24 1.66
C ALA A 65 -4.70 3.32 2.72
N GLN A 66 -5.41 4.44 2.62
CA GLN A 66 -5.30 5.56 3.54
C GLN A 66 -6.61 5.87 4.27
N LEU A 67 -7.67 5.09 4.04
CA LEU A 67 -9.02 5.41 4.52
C LEU A 67 -9.11 5.57 6.04
N ASP A 68 -8.35 4.79 6.80
CA ASP A 68 -8.38 4.82 8.26
C ASP A 68 -7.39 5.82 8.86
N GLY A 69 -6.71 6.61 8.05
CA GLY A 69 -5.69 7.52 8.50
C GLY A 69 -4.37 6.87 8.84
N LEU A 70 -4.24 5.55 8.62
CA LEU A 70 -3.03 4.79 8.87
C LEU A 70 -2.56 4.17 7.55
N PRO A 71 -1.88 4.96 6.70
CA PRO A 71 -1.49 4.48 5.37
C PRO A 71 -0.55 3.28 5.43
N SER A 72 -0.70 2.36 4.47
CA SER A 72 0.08 1.13 4.45
C SER A 72 0.38 0.71 3.02
N TYR A 73 1.65 0.45 2.72
CA TYR A 73 2.05 -0.12 1.43
C TYR A 73 1.64 -1.58 1.30
N VAL A 74 1.56 -2.30 2.42
CA VAL A 74 1.06 -3.69 2.42
C VAL A 74 -0.39 -3.69 1.92
N ASP A 75 -1.23 -2.81 2.46
CA ASP A 75 -2.62 -2.70 2.03
C ASP A 75 -2.71 -2.27 0.56
N LEU A 76 -1.86 -1.33 0.14
CA LEU A 76 -1.82 -0.88 -1.25
C LEU A 76 -1.47 -2.03 -2.19
N LEU A 77 -0.44 -2.80 -1.85
CA LEU A 77 -0.02 -3.95 -2.66
C LEU A 77 -1.12 -5.00 -2.74
N GLU A 78 -1.77 -5.30 -1.62
CA GLU A 78 -2.87 -6.28 -1.60
C GLU A 78 -4.02 -5.82 -2.49
N CYS A 79 -4.41 -4.56 -2.38
CA CYS A 79 -5.49 -4.01 -3.19
C CYS A 79 -5.17 -4.13 -4.69
N LEU A 80 -3.97 -3.73 -5.08
CA LEU A 80 -3.54 -3.77 -6.48
C LEU A 80 -3.45 -5.21 -7.01
N THR A 81 -2.95 -6.12 -6.19
CA THR A 81 -2.83 -7.53 -6.56
C THR A 81 -4.20 -8.17 -6.72
N LEU A 82 -5.12 -7.91 -5.79
CA LEU A 82 -6.48 -8.43 -5.86
C LEU A 82 -7.23 -7.88 -7.08
N ALA A 83 -7.05 -6.60 -7.38
CA ALA A 83 -7.68 -6.00 -8.56
C ALA A 83 -7.18 -6.65 -9.84
N ARG A 84 -5.88 -6.94 -9.92
CA ARG A 84 -5.29 -7.63 -11.08
C ARG A 84 -5.82 -9.04 -11.21
N GLU A 85 -5.91 -9.78 -10.12
CA GLU A 85 -6.42 -11.15 -10.13
C GLU A 85 -7.89 -11.20 -10.52
N ALA A 86 -8.70 -10.28 -10.00
CA ALA A 86 -10.11 -10.21 -10.36
C ALA A 86 -10.30 -9.94 -11.85
N LYS A 87 -9.49 -9.06 -12.41
CA LYS A 87 -9.55 -8.75 -13.83
C LYS A 87 -9.14 -9.95 -14.68
N ALA A 88 -8.12 -10.68 -14.26
CA ALA A 88 -7.67 -11.89 -14.97
C ALA A 88 -8.77 -12.94 -14.97
N GLU A 89 -9.52 -13.09 -13.87
CA GLU A 89 -10.65 -14.02 -13.81
C GLU A 89 -11.76 -13.62 -14.76
N ASP A 90 -12.07 -12.32 -14.83
CA ASP A 90 -13.12 -11.80 -15.72
C ASP A 90 -12.77 -12.00 -17.19
N ASP A 91 -11.49 -12.02 -17.53
CA ASP A 91 -11.03 -12.20 -18.92
C ASP A 91 -11.03 -13.65 -19.38
N GLN A 92 -11.38 -14.58 -18.51
CA GLN A 92 -11.46 -16.01 -18.87
C GLN A 92 -12.88 -16.39 -19.38
#